data_7cefb95556a6bcf1ea819867d5bba0a4
#
_entry.id   7cefb95556a6bcf1ea819867d5bba0a4
#
_cell.length_a   1.000
_cell.length_b   1.000
_cell.length_c   1.000
_cell.angle_alpha   90.00
_cell.angle_beta   90.00
_cell.angle_gamma   90.00
#
_symmetry.space_group_name_H-M   'P 1'
#
loop_
_entity.id
_entity.type
_entity.pdbx_description
1 polymer ?
#
loop_
_entity_poly.entity_id
_entity_poly.type
_entity_poly.pdbx_seq_one_letter_code
_entity_poly.pdbx_strand_id
1 'polypeptide(L)'
;RIRGEMAAIMGKVGFKGDLPAFFTHLRQDPANFFPNTDAGRQAYLDESKGYIDAIYSDVGKYFNVLPKAALEVRRVEPWREQSAPIAFYNQPAPDGSRPGIYYVNLRDMSTRQRHGIETVAYHEGAPGHHFQLAIQYELQGVPAFQKFAFFGAYAEGWGLYAERLAKEQGRFTDPLHDFGRLQDEMLRAARLVVDTGAHAKRWTREQMIDYMLANNPMTPEDAAKEVERYIDTPGQALSYKIGM
;
A
#
# COMPACT_ATOMS: atom_id res chain seq x y z
N ARG A 1 -11.69 15.70 3.86
CA ARG A 1 -10.61 15.46 4.81
C ARG A 1 -9.28 15.22 4.08
N ILE A 2 -9.08 14.12 3.33
CA ILE A 2 -7.80 13.74 2.69
C ILE A 2 -7.25 14.89 1.83
N ARG A 3 -8.04 15.48 0.94
CA ARG A 3 -7.62 16.63 0.12
C ARG A 3 -7.16 17.83 0.95
N GLY A 4 -7.82 18.10 2.09
CA GLY A 4 -7.41 19.18 2.99
C GLY A 4 -6.06 18.90 3.66
N GLU A 5 -5.80 17.66 4.08
CA GLU A 5 -4.51 17.23 4.63
C GLU A 5 -3.41 17.30 3.57
N MET A 6 -3.68 16.84 2.32
CA MET A 6 -2.75 16.98 1.20
C MET A 6 -2.41 18.44 0.90
N ALA A 7 -3.40 19.33 0.87
CA ALA A 7 -3.19 20.76 0.65
C ALA A 7 -2.33 21.39 1.77
N ALA A 8 -2.51 20.97 3.01
CA ALA A 8 -1.68 21.43 4.12
C ALA A 8 -0.21 21.00 3.96
N ILE A 9 0.03 19.77 3.46
CA ILE A 9 1.40 19.31 3.16
C ILE A 9 2.00 20.09 2.01
N MET A 10 1.25 20.34 0.93
CA MET A 10 1.71 21.18 -0.18
C MET A 10 2.19 22.55 0.32
N GLY A 11 1.43 23.18 1.25
CA GLY A 11 1.83 24.42 1.89
C GLY A 11 3.12 24.28 2.70
N LYS A 12 3.28 23.19 3.46
CA LYS A 12 4.50 22.92 4.25
C LYS A 12 5.76 22.78 3.39
N VAL A 13 5.65 22.13 2.22
CA VAL A 13 6.78 21.99 1.29
C VAL A 13 6.97 23.20 0.35
N GLY A 14 6.15 24.24 0.53
CA GLY A 14 6.26 25.49 -0.21
C GLY A 14 5.79 25.43 -1.67
N PHE A 15 5.04 24.40 -2.07
CA PHE A 15 4.52 24.28 -3.41
C PHE A 15 3.35 25.25 -3.65
N LYS A 16 3.43 26.00 -4.75
CA LYS A 16 2.39 26.96 -5.17
C LYS A 16 1.69 26.42 -6.41
N GLY A 17 0.47 25.95 -6.24
CA GLY A 17 -0.33 25.38 -7.31
C GLY A 17 -1.48 24.56 -6.74
N ASP A 18 -2.25 23.93 -7.61
CA ASP A 18 -3.30 22.98 -7.21
C ASP A 18 -2.77 21.55 -7.05
N LEU A 19 -3.62 20.66 -6.57
CA LEU A 19 -3.24 19.27 -6.32
C LEU A 19 -2.84 18.51 -7.59
N PRO A 20 -3.51 18.65 -8.75
CA PRO A 20 -3.04 18.06 -10.02
C PRO A 20 -1.66 18.53 -10.45
N ALA A 21 -1.36 19.82 -10.27
CA ALA A 21 -0.03 20.36 -10.57
C ALA A 21 1.03 19.77 -9.63
N PHE A 22 0.70 19.58 -8.36
CA PHE A 22 1.61 18.93 -7.40
C PHE A 22 1.87 17.46 -7.75
N PHE A 23 0.84 16.71 -8.13
CA PHE A 23 1.02 15.34 -8.63
C PHE A 23 1.95 15.28 -9.83
N THR A 24 1.81 16.24 -10.75
CA THR A 24 2.69 16.34 -11.93
C THR A 24 4.12 16.66 -11.52
N HIS A 25 4.30 17.63 -10.62
CA HIS A 25 5.62 17.98 -10.07
C HIS A 25 6.31 16.76 -9.45
N LEU A 26 5.63 16.01 -8.57
CA LEU A 26 6.21 14.83 -7.94
C LEU A 26 6.60 13.73 -8.93
N ARG A 27 5.82 13.54 -10.00
CA ARG A 27 6.16 12.57 -11.07
C ARG A 27 7.33 12.98 -11.93
N GLN A 28 7.58 14.28 -12.07
CA GLN A 28 8.65 14.81 -12.92
C GLN A 28 9.95 15.04 -12.16
N ASP A 29 9.92 15.06 -10.83
CA ASP A 29 11.11 15.27 -10.02
C ASP A 29 11.94 13.98 -9.93
N PRO A 30 13.16 13.94 -10.53
CA PRO A 30 14.02 12.76 -10.48
C PRO A 30 14.41 12.34 -9.06
N ALA A 31 14.41 13.26 -8.09
CA ALA A 31 14.73 12.96 -6.69
C ALA A 31 13.72 11.99 -6.05
N ASN A 32 12.51 11.89 -6.62
CA ASN A 32 11.48 10.97 -6.17
C ASN A 32 11.65 9.53 -6.65
N PHE A 33 12.72 9.20 -7.36
CA PHE A 33 12.91 7.88 -7.93
C PHE A 33 14.33 7.36 -7.67
N PHE A 34 14.45 6.06 -7.51
CA PHE A 34 15.75 5.43 -7.63
C PHE A 34 16.09 5.15 -9.09
N PRO A 35 17.38 5.13 -9.46
CA PRO A 35 17.80 4.77 -10.82
C PRO A 35 17.26 3.39 -11.23
N ASN A 36 16.92 3.23 -12.51
CA ASN A 36 16.45 1.94 -13.05
C ASN A 36 17.63 0.98 -13.31
N THR A 37 18.35 0.67 -12.25
CA THR A 37 19.51 -0.23 -12.18
C THR A 37 19.32 -1.24 -11.05
N ASP A 38 20.13 -2.29 -11.02
CA ASP A 38 20.04 -3.27 -9.92
C ASP A 38 20.46 -2.64 -8.57
N ALA A 39 21.40 -1.71 -8.57
CA ALA A 39 21.73 -0.94 -7.38
C ALA A 39 20.55 -0.07 -6.89
N GLY A 40 19.81 0.56 -7.82
CA GLY A 40 18.62 1.32 -7.46
C GLY A 40 17.48 0.42 -6.94
N ARG A 41 17.32 -0.77 -7.49
CA ARG A 41 16.36 -1.78 -6.98
C ARG A 41 16.74 -2.23 -5.57
N GLN A 42 18.01 -2.50 -5.34
CA GLN A 42 18.50 -2.88 -4.01
C GLN A 42 18.27 -1.74 -3.01
N ALA A 43 18.57 -0.50 -3.38
CA ALA A 43 18.33 0.67 -2.52
C ALA A 43 16.86 0.82 -2.13
N TYR A 44 15.92 0.53 -3.05
CA TYR A 44 14.48 0.50 -2.75
C TYR A 44 14.14 -0.57 -1.69
N LEU A 45 14.67 -1.78 -1.84
CA LEU A 45 14.45 -2.87 -0.89
C LEU A 45 15.04 -2.55 0.49
N ASP A 46 16.25 -1.98 0.51
CA ASP A 46 16.94 -1.59 1.74
C ASP A 46 16.16 -0.48 2.48
N GLU A 47 15.63 0.51 1.75
CA GLU A 47 14.79 1.57 2.31
C GLU A 47 13.48 0.99 2.86
N SER A 48 12.80 0.09 2.12
CA SER A 48 11.59 -0.61 2.58
C SER A 48 11.86 -1.40 3.87
N LYS A 49 12.96 -2.13 3.91
CA LYS A 49 13.39 -2.87 5.11
C LYS A 49 13.69 -1.93 6.28
N GLY A 50 14.34 -0.80 6.02
CA GLY A 50 14.64 0.19 7.04
C GLY A 50 13.40 0.72 7.77
N TYR A 51 12.31 0.97 7.07
CA TYR A 51 11.03 1.36 7.68
C TYR A 51 10.45 0.26 8.56
N ILE A 52 10.51 -0.99 8.11
CA ILE A 52 10.03 -2.15 8.88
C ILE A 52 10.89 -2.34 10.13
N ASP A 53 12.22 -2.30 10.02
CA ASP A 53 13.11 -2.44 11.16
C ASP A 53 12.89 -1.31 12.20
N ALA A 54 12.62 -0.09 11.73
CA ALA A 54 12.29 1.04 12.60
C ALA A 54 11.00 0.82 13.39
N ILE A 55 9.95 0.23 12.79
CA ILE A 55 8.74 -0.16 13.53
C ILE A 55 9.06 -1.24 14.56
N TYR A 56 9.77 -2.29 14.18
CA TYR A 56 10.07 -3.40 15.10
C TYR A 56 10.91 -2.95 16.31
N SER A 57 11.69 -1.87 16.19
CA SER A 57 12.51 -1.37 17.30
C SER A 57 11.68 -0.89 18.51
N ASP A 58 10.42 -0.53 18.30
CA ASP A 58 9.56 0.02 19.36
C ASP A 58 8.10 -0.47 19.34
N VAL A 59 7.77 -1.40 18.44
CA VAL A 59 6.42 -1.95 18.26
C VAL A 59 5.83 -2.54 19.56
N GLY A 60 6.67 -3.07 20.44
CA GLY A 60 6.27 -3.57 21.76
C GLY A 60 5.70 -2.51 22.70
N LYS A 61 5.84 -1.21 22.38
CA LYS A 61 5.17 -0.12 23.12
C LYS A 61 3.68 -0.06 22.82
N TYR A 62 3.26 -0.59 21.69
CA TYR A 62 1.90 -0.49 21.15
C TYR A 62 1.16 -1.82 21.11
N PHE A 63 1.90 -2.93 21.02
CA PHE A 63 1.34 -4.26 20.88
C PHE A 63 1.94 -5.22 21.91
N ASN A 64 1.08 -5.94 22.63
CA ASN A 64 1.48 -6.95 23.61
C ASN A 64 1.81 -8.32 22.97
N VAL A 65 1.35 -8.57 21.74
CA VAL A 65 1.59 -9.80 20.99
C VAL A 65 2.28 -9.42 19.70
N LEU A 66 3.41 -10.06 19.43
CA LEU A 66 4.19 -9.86 18.22
C LEU A 66 4.23 -11.15 17.39
N PRO A 67 4.28 -11.09 16.06
CA PRO A 67 4.45 -12.28 15.23
C PRO A 67 5.80 -12.95 15.54
N LYS A 68 5.79 -14.28 15.60
CA LYS A 68 7.02 -15.08 15.76
C LYS A 68 7.70 -15.33 14.42
N ALA A 69 6.90 -15.40 13.35
CA ALA A 69 7.41 -15.59 12.01
C ALA A 69 8.26 -14.39 11.58
N ALA A 70 9.40 -14.64 10.97
CA ALA A 70 10.24 -13.60 10.36
C ALA A 70 9.53 -13.00 9.14
N LEU A 71 9.91 -11.76 8.81
CA LEU A 71 9.51 -11.06 7.59
C LEU A 71 10.72 -10.82 6.70
N GLU A 72 10.59 -11.12 5.42
CA GLU A 72 11.56 -10.75 4.40
C GLU A 72 10.95 -9.77 3.40
N VAL A 73 11.76 -8.81 2.93
CA VAL A 73 11.43 -7.93 1.81
C VAL A 73 12.16 -8.45 0.58
N ARG A 74 11.42 -8.74 -0.48
CA ARG A 74 11.97 -9.31 -1.71
C ARG A 74 11.46 -8.63 -2.97
N ARG A 75 12.29 -8.57 -3.99
CA ARG A 75 11.85 -8.27 -5.33
C ARG A 75 10.99 -9.43 -5.86
N VAL A 76 9.91 -9.10 -6.58
CA VAL A 76 9.18 -10.08 -7.41
C VAL A 76 10.15 -10.68 -8.42
N GLU A 77 10.07 -11.99 -8.66
CA GLU A 77 10.94 -12.65 -9.62
C GLU A 77 10.74 -12.07 -11.04
N PRO A 78 11.83 -11.76 -11.77
CA PRO A 78 11.76 -11.03 -13.04
C PRO A 78 10.81 -11.63 -14.08
N TRP A 79 10.65 -12.96 -14.09
CA TRP A 79 9.79 -13.65 -15.05
C TRP A 79 8.29 -13.41 -14.80
N ARG A 80 7.88 -13.05 -13.58
CA ARG A 80 6.46 -12.76 -13.25
C ARG A 80 6.16 -11.28 -12.99
N GLU A 81 7.16 -10.39 -13.01
CA GLU A 81 6.96 -8.95 -12.76
C GLU A 81 5.93 -8.30 -13.70
N GLN A 82 5.77 -8.84 -14.93
CA GLN A 82 4.83 -8.29 -15.91
C GLN A 82 3.37 -8.37 -15.46
N SER A 83 3.01 -9.46 -14.79
CA SER A 83 1.64 -9.76 -14.35
C SER A 83 1.42 -9.50 -12.85
N ALA A 84 2.50 -9.36 -12.08
CA ALA A 84 2.39 -9.16 -10.64
C ALA A 84 1.94 -7.73 -10.29
N PRO A 85 1.17 -7.56 -9.19
CA PRO A 85 0.85 -6.24 -8.67
C PRO A 85 2.11 -5.47 -8.24
N ILE A 86 1.95 -4.19 -7.90
CA ILE A 86 3.03 -3.30 -7.46
C ILE A 86 3.72 -3.83 -6.21
N ALA A 87 2.94 -4.30 -5.25
CA ALA A 87 3.39 -4.93 -4.03
C ALA A 87 2.35 -5.91 -3.53
N PHE A 88 2.77 -6.90 -2.75
CA PHE A 88 1.87 -7.83 -2.08
C PHE A 88 2.61 -8.60 -0.98
N TYR A 89 1.83 -9.08 -0.02
CA TYR A 89 2.35 -9.91 1.08
C TYR A 89 1.95 -11.38 0.89
N ASN A 90 2.92 -12.27 1.11
CA ASN A 90 2.69 -13.70 1.25
C ASN A 90 2.90 -14.14 2.70
N GLN A 91 1.89 -14.78 3.27
CA GLN A 91 1.92 -15.27 4.66
C GLN A 91 3.04 -16.30 4.87
N PRO A 92 3.55 -16.43 6.13
CA PRO A 92 4.50 -17.48 6.47
C PRO A 92 3.86 -18.86 6.30
N ALA A 93 4.69 -19.89 6.16
CA ALA A 93 4.18 -21.24 6.21
C ALA A 93 3.70 -21.57 7.64
N PRO A 94 2.55 -22.26 7.81
CA PRO A 94 2.02 -22.59 9.14
C PRO A 94 2.95 -23.45 10.00
N ASP A 95 3.84 -24.21 9.37
CA ASP A 95 4.85 -25.06 9.99
C ASP A 95 6.18 -24.33 10.29
N GLY A 96 6.27 -23.04 9.98
CA GLY A 96 7.46 -22.23 10.16
C GLY A 96 8.57 -22.45 9.13
N SER A 97 8.36 -23.31 8.11
CA SER A 97 9.37 -23.62 7.08
C SER A 97 9.71 -22.45 6.15
N ARG A 98 8.84 -21.45 6.06
CA ARG A 98 9.01 -20.25 5.23
C ARG A 98 8.56 -19.00 5.99
N PRO A 99 9.34 -17.90 5.95
CA PRO A 99 8.93 -16.62 6.53
C PRO A 99 7.76 -16.00 5.79
N GLY A 100 7.17 -14.96 6.35
CA GLY A 100 6.34 -14.01 5.62
C GLY A 100 7.20 -13.24 4.62
N ILE A 101 6.66 -12.92 3.45
CA ILE A 101 7.40 -12.22 2.41
C ILE A 101 6.59 -11.04 1.90
N TYR A 102 7.15 -9.86 2.05
CA TYR A 102 6.70 -8.65 1.37
C TYR A 102 7.41 -8.57 0.02
N TYR A 103 6.65 -8.76 -1.05
CA TYR A 103 7.14 -8.65 -2.42
C TYR A 103 6.94 -7.26 -2.99
N VAL A 104 7.97 -6.75 -3.68
CA VAL A 104 7.93 -5.49 -4.42
C VAL A 104 8.21 -5.75 -5.90
N ASN A 105 7.34 -5.26 -6.77
CA ASN A 105 7.55 -5.31 -8.21
C ASN A 105 8.42 -4.12 -8.65
N LEU A 106 9.68 -4.41 -8.98
CA LEU A 106 10.69 -3.43 -9.36
C LEU A 106 11.04 -3.48 -10.86
N ARG A 107 10.11 -3.92 -11.70
CA ARG A 107 10.30 -4.00 -13.16
C ARG A 107 10.69 -2.66 -13.76
N ASP A 108 9.96 -1.62 -13.38
CA ASP A 108 10.18 -0.26 -13.87
C ASP A 108 10.29 0.73 -12.72
N MET A 109 11.51 1.13 -12.41
CA MET A 109 11.82 2.05 -11.31
C MET A 109 11.33 3.48 -11.57
N SER A 110 11.07 3.87 -12.84
CA SER A 110 10.54 5.19 -13.17
C SER A 110 9.10 5.41 -12.71
N THR A 111 8.42 4.34 -12.32
CA THR A 111 7.05 4.39 -11.77
C THR A 111 7.01 4.18 -10.25
N ARG A 112 8.15 3.94 -9.61
CA ARG A 112 8.25 3.65 -8.16
C ARG A 112 8.70 4.89 -7.40
N GLN A 113 7.75 5.71 -7.00
CA GLN A 113 8.02 6.95 -6.25
C GLN A 113 8.48 6.62 -4.82
N ARG A 114 9.58 7.23 -4.40
CA ARG A 114 10.19 7.02 -3.08
C ARG A 114 9.25 7.37 -1.94
N HIS A 115 8.49 8.43 -2.05
CA HIS A 115 7.56 8.87 -1.02
C HIS A 115 6.40 7.88 -0.75
N GLY A 116 6.18 6.88 -1.61
CA GLY A 116 5.25 5.78 -1.39
C GLY A 116 5.84 4.59 -0.64
N ILE A 117 7.18 4.50 -0.48
CA ILE A 117 7.83 3.30 0.07
C ILE A 117 7.40 3.07 1.52
N GLU A 118 7.43 4.13 2.34
CA GLU A 118 7.13 4.04 3.77
C GLU A 118 5.71 3.52 4.02
N THR A 119 4.72 4.02 3.28
CA THR A 119 3.32 3.58 3.46
C THR A 119 3.11 2.13 3.05
N VAL A 120 3.71 1.70 1.91
CA VAL A 120 3.60 0.31 1.46
C VAL A 120 4.34 -0.65 2.40
N ALA A 121 5.49 -0.25 2.96
CA ALA A 121 6.21 -1.04 3.94
C ALA A 121 5.37 -1.28 5.22
N TYR A 122 4.62 -0.28 5.67
CA TYR A 122 3.72 -0.44 6.82
C TYR A 122 2.46 -1.24 6.47
N HIS A 123 1.95 -1.14 5.25
CA HIS A 123 0.80 -1.91 4.77
C HIS A 123 1.12 -3.40 4.66
N GLU A 124 2.19 -3.75 3.95
CA GLU A 124 2.56 -5.15 3.67
C GLU A 124 3.31 -5.80 4.83
N GLY A 125 4.11 -4.99 5.53
CA GLY A 125 4.97 -5.46 6.63
C GLY A 125 4.34 -5.25 8.01
N ALA A 126 5.01 -4.43 8.82
CA ALA A 126 4.61 -4.13 10.18
C ALA A 126 4.17 -2.65 10.31
N PRO A 127 3.05 -2.35 10.98
CA PRO A 127 2.17 -3.28 11.68
C PRO A 127 1.02 -3.85 10.82
N GLY A 128 1.17 -3.87 9.49
CA GLY A 128 0.15 -4.26 8.51
C GLY A 128 -0.05 -5.76 8.33
N HIS A 129 -0.04 -6.22 7.07
CA HIS A 129 -0.41 -7.59 6.71
C HIS A 129 0.42 -8.66 7.40
N HIS A 130 1.76 -8.51 7.43
CA HIS A 130 2.59 -9.51 8.10
C HIS A 130 2.22 -9.62 9.58
N PHE A 131 2.06 -8.49 10.24
CA PHE A 131 1.76 -8.47 11.66
C PHE A 131 0.44 -9.16 11.98
N GLN A 132 -0.63 -8.81 11.25
CA GLN A 132 -1.96 -9.38 11.45
C GLN A 132 -2.03 -10.87 11.10
N LEU A 133 -1.58 -11.22 9.89
CA LEU A 133 -1.82 -12.56 9.34
C LEU A 133 -0.87 -13.60 9.92
N ALA A 134 0.37 -13.23 10.29
CA ALA A 134 1.26 -14.13 10.99
C ALA A 134 0.72 -14.45 12.39
N ILE A 135 0.28 -13.44 13.15
CA ILE A 135 -0.35 -13.66 14.46
C ILE A 135 -1.59 -14.54 14.31
N GLN A 136 -2.44 -14.31 13.30
CA GLN A 136 -3.63 -15.13 13.04
C GLN A 136 -3.26 -16.62 12.84
N TYR A 137 -2.19 -16.91 12.09
CA TYR A 137 -1.71 -18.28 11.89
C TYR A 137 -1.12 -18.91 13.14
N GLU A 138 -0.57 -18.10 14.05
CA GLU A 138 0.04 -18.54 15.31
C GLU A 138 -0.98 -18.78 16.43
N LEU A 139 -2.26 -18.39 16.27
CA LEU A 139 -3.31 -18.58 17.28
C LEU A 139 -3.41 -20.05 17.70
N GLN A 140 -3.56 -20.29 18.99
CA GLN A 140 -3.76 -21.62 19.56
C GLN A 140 -5.18 -21.75 20.12
N GLY A 141 -5.71 -22.98 20.12
CA GLY A 141 -7.02 -23.25 20.71
C GLY A 141 -8.22 -22.73 19.91
N VAL A 142 -8.01 -22.26 18.66
CA VAL A 142 -9.07 -21.83 17.77
C VAL A 142 -9.27 -22.84 16.62
N PRO A 143 -10.49 -22.97 16.07
CA PRO A 143 -10.75 -23.83 14.91
C PRO A 143 -9.89 -23.43 13.70
N ALA A 144 -9.52 -24.41 12.86
CA ALA A 144 -8.65 -24.19 11.71
C ALA A 144 -9.20 -23.12 10.75
N PHE A 145 -10.50 -23.05 10.53
CA PHE A 145 -11.09 -22.02 9.66
C PHE A 145 -10.83 -20.59 10.15
N GLN A 146 -10.74 -20.35 11.45
CA GLN A 146 -10.41 -19.02 11.98
C GLN A 146 -8.96 -18.62 11.72
N LYS A 147 -8.06 -19.60 11.58
CA LYS A 147 -6.67 -19.33 11.22
C LYS A 147 -6.49 -19.02 9.73
N PHE A 148 -7.28 -19.70 8.88
CA PHE A 148 -7.02 -19.69 7.43
C PHE A 148 -8.09 -18.98 6.61
N ALA A 149 -9.24 -18.61 7.21
CA ALA A 149 -10.24 -17.82 6.53
C ALA A 149 -9.70 -16.40 6.21
N PHE A 150 -9.93 -15.97 4.99
CA PHE A 150 -9.57 -14.62 4.54
C PHE A 150 -10.83 -13.78 4.36
N PHE A 151 -10.94 -12.71 5.13
CA PHE A 151 -11.99 -11.72 5.00
C PHE A 151 -11.36 -10.42 4.53
N GLY A 152 -11.67 -10.01 3.28
CA GLY A 152 -11.04 -8.85 2.65
C GLY A 152 -11.09 -7.60 3.52
N ALA A 153 -12.27 -7.24 4.05
CA ALA A 153 -12.41 -6.05 4.88
C ALA A 153 -11.57 -6.11 6.19
N TYR A 154 -11.38 -7.30 6.75
CA TYR A 154 -10.52 -7.47 7.92
C TYR A 154 -9.03 -7.37 7.57
N ALA A 155 -8.59 -8.01 6.49
CA ALA A 155 -7.18 -7.98 6.08
C ALA A 155 -6.78 -6.64 5.48
N GLU A 156 -7.49 -6.18 4.45
CA GLU A 156 -7.17 -4.94 3.74
C GLU A 156 -7.49 -3.69 4.55
N GLY A 157 -8.58 -3.76 5.34
CA GLY A 157 -8.92 -2.68 6.27
C GLY A 157 -7.87 -2.49 7.34
N TRP A 158 -7.33 -3.58 7.88
CA TRP A 158 -6.20 -3.52 8.81
C TRP A 158 -4.95 -2.94 8.13
N GLY A 159 -4.58 -3.40 6.92
CA GLY A 159 -3.44 -2.85 6.17
C GLY A 159 -3.54 -1.34 5.99
N LEU A 160 -4.69 -0.85 5.56
CA LEU A 160 -4.93 0.59 5.41
C LEU A 160 -4.95 1.33 6.76
N TYR A 161 -5.50 0.72 7.81
CA TYR A 161 -5.46 1.29 9.16
C TYR A 161 -4.03 1.34 9.72
N ALA A 162 -3.21 0.34 9.43
CA ALA A 162 -1.82 0.27 9.87
C ALA A 162 -0.98 1.45 9.35
N GLU A 163 -1.23 1.90 8.12
CA GLU A 163 -0.62 3.11 7.57
C GLU A 163 -0.95 4.35 8.42
N ARG A 164 -2.20 4.48 8.81
CA ARG A 164 -2.65 5.58 9.68
C ARG A 164 -2.11 5.44 11.10
N LEU A 165 -2.15 4.23 11.65
CA LEU A 165 -1.61 3.94 12.98
C LEU A 165 -0.12 4.28 13.06
N ALA A 166 0.66 3.95 12.04
CA ALA A 166 2.07 4.35 11.97
C ALA A 166 2.24 5.87 12.02
N LYS A 167 1.37 6.64 11.33
CA LYS A 167 1.36 8.11 11.45
C LYS A 167 1.04 8.58 12.86
N GLU A 168 0.07 7.97 13.52
CA GLU A 168 -0.30 8.29 14.90
C GLU A 168 0.82 7.94 15.90
N GLN A 169 1.67 6.99 15.56
CA GLN A 169 2.89 6.62 16.31
C GLN A 169 4.11 7.51 15.99
N GLY A 170 3.94 8.59 15.23
CA GLY A 170 5.01 9.53 14.91
C GLY A 170 5.90 9.17 13.73
N ARG A 171 5.51 8.18 12.92
CA ARG A 171 6.15 7.87 11.63
C ARG A 171 5.75 8.90 10.57
N PHE A 172 6.23 8.76 9.36
CA PHE A 172 6.00 9.73 8.28
C PHE A 172 6.50 11.14 8.68
N THR A 173 7.74 11.20 9.13
CA THR A 173 8.37 12.46 9.56
C THR A 173 8.67 13.37 8.38
N ASP A 174 8.94 12.81 7.20
CA ASP A 174 9.03 13.57 5.95
C ASP A 174 7.61 13.91 5.46
N PRO A 175 7.31 15.21 5.21
CA PRO A 175 6.01 15.61 4.65
C PRO A 175 5.65 14.92 3.33
N LEU A 176 6.61 14.62 2.45
CA LEU A 176 6.33 13.93 1.20
C LEU A 176 5.93 12.46 1.43
N HIS A 177 6.51 11.79 2.41
CA HIS A 177 6.08 10.42 2.77
C HIS A 177 4.67 10.41 3.36
N ASP A 178 4.31 11.39 4.19
CA ASP A 178 2.92 11.56 4.66
C ASP A 178 1.95 11.89 3.52
N PHE A 179 2.43 12.62 2.51
CA PHE A 179 1.67 12.85 1.28
C PHE A 179 1.44 11.54 0.52
N GLY A 180 2.46 10.67 0.41
CA GLY A 180 2.35 9.33 -0.18
C GLY A 180 1.30 8.47 0.52
N ARG A 181 1.28 8.48 1.85
CA ARG A 181 0.23 7.81 2.65
C ARG A 181 -1.17 8.33 2.30
N LEU A 182 -1.32 9.64 2.16
CA LEU A 182 -2.60 10.25 1.78
C LEU A 182 -3.00 9.95 0.33
N GLN A 183 -2.04 9.81 -0.59
CA GLN A 183 -2.31 9.34 -1.95
C GLN A 183 -2.90 7.93 -1.94
N ASP A 184 -2.31 7.04 -1.16
CA ASP A 184 -2.79 5.68 -1.01
C ASP A 184 -4.17 5.62 -0.33
N GLU A 185 -4.41 6.42 0.69
CA GLU A 185 -5.74 6.53 1.31
C GLU A 185 -6.77 7.11 0.32
N MET A 186 -6.40 8.09 -0.51
CA MET A 186 -7.27 8.67 -1.54
C MET A 186 -7.65 7.64 -2.60
N LEU A 187 -6.70 6.81 -3.04
CA LEU A 187 -6.95 5.71 -3.96
C LEU A 187 -8.02 4.76 -3.38
N ARG A 188 -7.85 4.36 -2.11
CA ARG A 188 -8.80 3.46 -1.43
C ARG A 188 -10.19 4.12 -1.22
N ALA A 189 -10.22 5.43 -1.01
CA ALA A 189 -11.49 6.17 -0.96
C ALA A 189 -12.17 6.25 -2.34
N ALA A 190 -11.41 6.47 -3.41
CA ALA A 190 -11.92 6.48 -4.78
C ALA A 190 -12.48 5.09 -5.20
N ARG A 191 -11.83 4.00 -4.75
CA ARG A 191 -12.29 2.63 -4.98
C ARG A 191 -13.72 2.39 -4.48
N LEU A 192 -14.12 2.97 -3.35
CA LEU A 192 -15.51 2.88 -2.84
C LEU A 192 -16.53 3.39 -3.85
N VAL A 193 -16.20 4.50 -4.53
CA VAL A 193 -17.10 5.14 -5.49
C VAL A 193 -17.12 4.36 -6.80
N VAL A 194 -15.96 3.97 -7.29
CA VAL A 194 -15.82 3.37 -8.62
C VAL A 194 -16.36 1.94 -8.64
N ASP A 195 -16.06 1.11 -7.64
CA ASP A 195 -16.58 -0.25 -7.56
C ASP A 195 -18.11 -0.27 -7.44
N THR A 196 -18.67 0.55 -6.54
CA THR A 196 -20.15 0.69 -6.43
C THR A 196 -20.75 1.37 -7.65
N GLY A 197 -20.03 2.29 -8.30
CA GLY A 197 -20.39 2.88 -9.57
C GLY A 197 -20.59 1.82 -10.65
N ALA A 198 -19.63 0.93 -10.80
CA ALA A 198 -19.67 -0.19 -11.73
C ALA A 198 -20.85 -1.13 -11.44
N HIS A 199 -20.85 -1.72 -10.24
CA HIS A 199 -21.69 -2.89 -9.95
C HIS A 199 -23.11 -2.54 -9.52
N ALA A 200 -23.33 -1.37 -8.87
CA ALA A 200 -24.64 -0.94 -8.42
C ALA A 200 -25.28 0.14 -9.31
N LYS A 201 -24.47 0.94 -10.01
CA LYS A 201 -24.95 2.08 -10.78
C LYS A 201 -24.68 1.97 -12.30
N ARG A 202 -24.11 0.86 -12.75
CA ARG A 202 -23.83 0.57 -14.17
C ARG A 202 -22.97 1.64 -14.85
N TRP A 203 -21.99 2.18 -14.16
CA TRP A 203 -21.01 3.07 -14.77
C TRP A 203 -20.28 2.36 -15.90
N THR A 204 -19.98 3.08 -16.97
CA THR A 204 -19.11 2.55 -18.03
C THR A 204 -17.67 2.51 -17.54
N ARG A 205 -16.84 1.71 -18.24
CA ARG A 205 -15.40 1.64 -18.01
C ARG A 205 -14.74 3.04 -18.09
N GLU A 206 -15.15 3.84 -19.06
CA GLU A 206 -14.64 5.19 -19.28
C GLU A 206 -15.01 6.12 -18.11
N GLN A 207 -16.25 6.09 -17.64
CA GLN A 207 -16.68 6.87 -16.47
C GLN A 207 -15.86 6.52 -15.22
N MET A 208 -15.53 5.24 -15.05
CA MET A 208 -14.69 4.78 -13.95
C MET A 208 -13.26 5.29 -14.07
N ILE A 209 -12.66 5.20 -15.27
CA ILE A 209 -11.31 5.71 -15.56
C ILE A 209 -11.25 7.22 -15.31
N ASP A 210 -12.19 7.97 -15.82
CA ASP A 210 -12.26 9.43 -15.65
C ASP A 210 -12.31 9.80 -14.16
N TYR A 211 -13.14 9.07 -13.37
CA TYR A 211 -13.21 9.31 -11.94
C TYR A 211 -11.90 9.02 -11.23
N MET A 212 -11.21 7.93 -11.59
CA MET A 212 -9.91 7.58 -11.01
C MET A 212 -8.87 8.65 -11.32
N LEU A 213 -8.78 9.10 -12.58
CA LEU A 213 -7.83 10.14 -13.00
C LEU A 213 -8.12 11.50 -12.37
N ALA A 214 -9.38 11.86 -12.17
CA ALA A 214 -9.76 13.11 -11.51
C ALA A 214 -9.40 13.15 -10.01
N ASN A 215 -9.19 12.01 -9.38
CA ASN A 215 -8.99 11.93 -7.93
C ASN A 215 -7.63 11.38 -7.51
N ASN A 216 -6.84 10.78 -8.40
CA ASN A 216 -5.58 10.13 -8.06
C ASN A 216 -4.47 10.49 -9.06
N PRO A 217 -3.21 10.54 -8.59
CA PRO A 217 -2.04 10.84 -9.43
C PRO A 217 -1.56 9.58 -10.20
N MET A 218 -2.40 9.02 -11.04
CA MET A 218 -2.07 7.83 -11.82
C MET A 218 -2.04 8.13 -13.31
N THR A 219 -1.41 7.24 -14.08
CA THR A 219 -1.45 7.31 -15.52
C THR A 219 -2.78 6.78 -16.06
N PRO A 220 -3.20 7.14 -17.29
CA PRO A 220 -4.37 6.53 -17.92
C PRO A 220 -4.28 5.00 -18.02
N GLU A 221 -3.08 4.46 -18.25
CA GLU A 221 -2.85 3.01 -18.28
C GLU A 221 -3.08 2.36 -16.91
N ASP A 222 -2.57 2.97 -15.84
CA ASP A 222 -2.76 2.45 -14.48
C ASP A 222 -4.23 2.56 -14.05
N ALA A 223 -4.92 3.66 -14.40
CA ALA A 223 -6.35 3.81 -14.14
C ALA A 223 -7.18 2.74 -14.86
N ALA A 224 -6.81 2.42 -16.11
CA ALA A 224 -7.48 1.36 -16.86
C ALA A 224 -7.29 -0.01 -16.21
N LYS A 225 -6.06 -0.36 -15.81
CA LYS A 225 -5.74 -1.61 -15.10
C LYS A 225 -6.49 -1.74 -13.77
N GLU A 226 -6.55 -0.65 -13.01
CA GLU A 226 -7.30 -0.63 -11.74
C GLU A 226 -8.81 -0.86 -11.99
N VAL A 227 -9.39 -0.18 -12.96
CA VAL A 227 -10.82 -0.32 -13.31
C VAL A 227 -11.13 -1.74 -13.81
N GLU A 228 -10.30 -2.31 -14.66
CA GLU A 228 -10.44 -3.68 -15.16
C GLU A 228 -10.38 -4.71 -14.01
N ARG A 229 -9.49 -4.49 -13.04
CA ARG A 229 -9.44 -5.29 -11.81
C ARG A 229 -10.76 -5.22 -11.02
N TYR A 230 -11.40 -4.04 -10.92
CA TYR A 230 -12.67 -3.92 -10.18
C TYR A 230 -13.81 -4.64 -10.90
N ILE A 231 -13.81 -4.63 -12.23
CA ILE A 231 -14.77 -5.38 -13.04
C ILE A 231 -14.62 -6.89 -12.82
N ASP A 232 -13.37 -7.37 -12.78
CA ASP A 232 -13.03 -8.79 -12.62
C ASP A 232 -13.29 -9.31 -11.19
N THR A 233 -13.09 -8.46 -10.17
CA THR A 233 -13.23 -8.83 -8.76
C THR A 233 -14.18 -7.91 -8.00
N PRO A 234 -15.51 -8.00 -8.24
CA PRO A 234 -16.50 -7.13 -7.63
C PRO A 234 -16.42 -7.11 -6.10
N GLY A 235 -16.41 -5.90 -5.52
CA GLY A 235 -16.43 -5.70 -4.07
C GLY A 235 -15.06 -5.82 -3.38
N GLN A 236 -14.02 -6.39 -4.02
CA GLN A 236 -12.69 -6.48 -3.41
C GLN A 236 -12.12 -5.10 -3.09
N ALA A 237 -12.30 -4.14 -4.01
CA ALA A 237 -11.79 -2.78 -3.84
C ALA A 237 -12.45 -2.01 -2.69
N LEU A 238 -13.65 -2.40 -2.25
CA LEU A 238 -14.33 -1.81 -1.09
C LEU A 238 -13.66 -2.18 0.24
N SER A 239 -13.03 -3.34 0.30
CA SER A 239 -12.48 -3.97 1.51
C SER A 239 -11.58 -3.04 2.32
N TYR A 240 -10.75 -2.29 1.65
CA TYR A 240 -9.77 -1.38 2.26
C TYR A 240 -10.41 -0.29 3.13
N LYS A 241 -11.23 0.55 2.52
CA LYS A 241 -11.77 1.74 3.20
C LYS A 241 -12.98 1.42 4.09
N ILE A 242 -13.74 0.37 3.78
CA ILE A 242 -14.82 -0.12 4.66
C ILE A 242 -14.25 -0.75 5.92
N GLY A 243 -13.16 -1.51 5.80
CA GLY A 243 -12.54 -2.19 6.94
C GLY A 243 -11.74 -1.29 7.87
N MET A 244 -11.25 -0.13 7.36
CA MET A 244 -10.51 0.87 8.14
C MET A 244 -11.41 1.61 9.13
#